data_78f547e325c624d137f82ff040a52b74
#
_entry.id   78f547e325c624d137f82ff040a52b74
#
_cell.length_a   1.000
_cell.length_b   1.000
_cell.length_c   1.000
_cell.angle_alpha   90.00
_cell.angle_beta   90.00
_cell.angle_gamma   90.00
#
_symmetry.space_group_name_H-M   'P 1'
#
loop_
_entity.id
_entity.type
_entity.pdbx_description
1 polymer ?
#
loop_
_entity_poly.entity_id
_entity_poly.type
_entity_poly.pdbx_seq_one_letter_code
_entity_poly.pdbx_strand_id
1 'polypeptide(L)'
;MDNYLLTLMGFLTGLIDSVVGGGGLISVPTLSIALTPGPHAIGTNKVVGVISAVIALIVYSRKGHMKWKDGLSFCVVCMLGSFLGSSLAPYVPKEFFRYMLLVMCPIILWIVYQKDRFFKERENFIKPHPGFFFLGAILSGFYDGIFGPGGGTFMFLSLFLGTGYPLLTAMAISKLANTFSAGTALTTYALNGYVHWREGWIMSLGVAVGAFIGATYASKAAAKIIRPMLTFIVLLLMVKMIWFS
;
A
#
# COMPACT_ATOMS: atom_id res chain seq x y z
N MET A 1 20.30 1.04 -10.68
CA MET A 1 19.27 0.23 -11.39
C MET A 1 18.80 1.02 -12.60
N ASP A 2 18.58 0.37 -13.74
CA ASP A 2 18.19 1.06 -14.97
C ASP A 2 16.81 1.69 -14.85
N ASN A 3 16.63 2.86 -15.48
CA ASN A 3 15.37 3.60 -15.44
C ASN A 3 14.20 2.77 -16.01
N TYR A 4 14.45 1.97 -17.04
CA TYR A 4 13.44 1.07 -17.63
C TYR A 4 12.95 0.02 -16.64
N LEU A 5 13.87 -0.57 -15.86
CA LEU A 5 13.52 -1.57 -14.85
C LEU A 5 12.72 -0.93 -13.72
N LEU A 6 13.08 0.28 -13.27
CA LEU A 6 12.31 1.04 -12.27
C LEU A 6 10.89 1.32 -12.77
N THR A 7 10.72 1.76 -14.01
CA THR A 7 9.40 2.03 -14.60
C THR A 7 8.57 0.76 -14.73
N LEU A 8 9.18 -0.36 -15.17
CA LEU A 8 8.51 -1.66 -15.28
C LEU A 8 8.03 -2.16 -13.89
N MET A 9 8.90 -2.11 -12.87
CA MET A 9 8.54 -2.45 -11.50
C MET A 9 7.46 -1.51 -10.94
N GLY A 10 7.51 -0.23 -11.35
CA GLY A 10 6.44 0.73 -11.07
C GLY A 10 5.10 0.32 -11.67
N PHE A 11 5.07 -0.08 -12.93
CA PHE A 11 3.86 -0.56 -13.60
C PHE A 11 3.24 -1.75 -12.87
N LEU A 12 4.04 -2.75 -12.52
CA LEU A 12 3.59 -3.92 -11.76
C LEU A 12 3.10 -3.53 -10.37
N THR A 13 3.82 -2.61 -9.70
CA THR A 13 3.42 -2.04 -8.41
C THR A 13 2.04 -1.40 -8.49
N GLY A 14 1.81 -0.50 -9.45
CA GLY A 14 0.54 0.19 -9.62
C GLY A 14 -0.62 -0.76 -9.95
N LEU A 15 -0.37 -1.71 -10.86
CA LEU A 15 -1.34 -2.72 -11.26
C LEU A 15 -1.86 -3.52 -10.05
N ILE A 16 -0.94 -3.98 -9.21
CA ILE A 16 -1.26 -4.80 -8.04
C ILE A 16 -1.84 -3.95 -6.92
N ASP A 17 -1.24 -2.80 -6.63
CA ASP A 17 -1.68 -1.93 -5.55
C ASP A 17 -3.12 -1.47 -5.71
N SER A 18 -3.50 -1.10 -6.93
CA SER A 18 -4.86 -0.64 -7.20
C SER A 18 -5.94 -1.71 -7.00
N VAL A 19 -5.61 -2.99 -7.19
CA VAL A 19 -6.57 -4.13 -7.08
C VAL A 19 -6.55 -4.76 -5.69
N VAL A 20 -5.37 -4.97 -5.12
CA VAL A 20 -5.18 -5.77 -3.91
C VAL A 20 -4.66 -4.96 -2.74
N GLY A 21 -4.05 -3.78 -3.00
CA GLY A 21 -3.46 -2.93 -1.97
C GLY A 21 -2.06 -3.37 -1.52
N GLY A 22 -1.37 -4.21 -2.32
CA GLY A 22 -0.08 -4.80 -2.00
C GLY A 22 1.11 -4.27 -2.80
N GLY A 23 0.99 -3.13 -3.47
CA GLY A 23 2.05 -2.58 -4.34
C GLY A 23 3.39 -2.38 -3.64
N GLY A 24 3.36 -1.98 -2.38
CA GLY A 24 4.56 -1.83 -1.55
C GLY A 24 5.40 -3.11 -1.41
N LEU A 25 4.82 -4.29 -1.62
CA LEU A 25 5.55 -5.58 -1.63
C LEU A 25 6.51 -5.70 -2.82
N ILE A 26 6.30 -4.92 -3.87
CA ILE A 26 7.18 -4.83 -5.03
C ILE A 26 8.07 -3.60 -4.94
N SER A 27 7.47 -2.43 -4.71
CA SER A 27 8.18 -1.15 -4.78
C SER A 27 9.23 -0.99 -3.68
N VAL A 28 8.94 -1.36 -2.43
CA VAL A 28 9.92 -1.18 -1.35
C VAL A 28 11.13 -2.10 -1.50
N PRO A 29 11.01 -3.41 -1.77
CA PRO A 29 12.18 -4.23 -2.09
C PRO A 29 12.95 -3.73 -3.31
N THR A 30 12.25 -3.30 -4.37
CA THR A 30 12.87 -2.74 -5.57
C THR A 30 13.70 -1.50 -5.25
N LEU A 31 13.14 -0.56 -4.48
CA LEU A 31 13.85 0.65 -4.04
C LEU A 31 14.95 0.34 -3.02
N SER A 32 14.79 -0.67 -2.17
CA SER A 32 15.84 -1.14 -1.26
C SER A 32 17.05 -1.69 -2.00
N ILE A 33 16.84 -2.32 -3.15
CA ILE A 33 17.92 -2.79 -4.03
C ILE A 33 18.55 -1.62 -4.82
N ALA A 34 17.74 -0.64 -5.22
CA ALA A 34 18.20 0.50 -6.02
C ALA A 34 18.94 1.56 -5.19
N LEU A 35 18.53 1.74 -3.95
CA LEU A 35 19.06 2.73 -3.02
C LEU A 35 19.76 2.03 -1.85
N THR A 36 19.12 2.02 -0.71
CA THR A 36 19.51 1.26 0.50
C THR A 36 18.25 0.87 1.25
N PRO A 37 18.23 -0.30 1.92
CA PRO A 37 17.13 -0.64 2.84
C PRO A 37 16.96 0.42 3.93
N GLY A 38 15.72 0.65 4.37
CA GLY A 38 15.41 1.55 5.46
C GLY A 38 14.71 2.84 5.02
N PRO A 39 14.87 3.96 5.75
CA PRO A 39 14.09 5.19 5.55
C PRO A 39 14.15 5.76 4.12
N HIS A 40 15.28 5.64 3.43
CA HIS A 40 15.44 6.12 2.05
C HIS A 40 14.54 5.36 1.06
N ALA A 41 14.52 4.03 1.12
CA ALA A 41 13.66 3.22 0.27
C ALA A 41 12.17 3.45 0.59
N ILE A 42 11.83 3.53 1.89
CA ILE A 42 10.45 3.73 2.34
C ILE A 42 9.97 5.14 2.01
N GLY A 43 10.77 6.17 2.29
CA GLY A 43 10.43 7.56 1.96
C GLY A 43 10.22 7.76 0.46
N THR A 44 11.10 7.20 -0.37
CA THR A 44 10.97 7.23 -1.83
C THR A 44 9.72 6.46 -2.30
N ASN A 45 9.40 5.33 -1.65
CA ASN A 45 8.17 4.58 -1.93
C ASN A 45 6.90 5.38 -1.63
N LYS A 46 6.93 6.37 -0.73
CA LYS A 46 5.74 7.20 -0.47
C LYS A 46 5.35 8.05 -1.67
N VAL A 47 6.30 8.49 -2.51
CA VAL A 47 5.99 9.13 -3.80
C VAL A 47 5.17 8.19 -4.69
N VAL A 48 5.65 6.97 -4.84
CA VAL A 48 5.00 5.88 -5.59
C VAL A 48 3.61 5.55 -5.05
N GLY A 49 3.50 5.41 -3.73
CA GLY A 49 2.26 5.09 -3.03
C GLY A 49 1.19 6.17 -3.17
N VAL A 50 1.55 7.45 -3.05
CA VAL A 50 0.62 8.58 -3.24
C VAL A 50 0.06 8.56 -4.66
N ILE A 51 0.90 8.43 -5.68
CA ILE A 51 0.47 8.41 -7.09
C ILE A 51 -0.49 7.23 -7.34
N SER A 52 -0.12 6.03 -6.88
CA SER A 52 -0.98 4.84 -6.99
C SER A 52 -2.33 5.03 -6.32
N ALA A 53 -2.33 5.51 -5.07
CA ALA A 53 -3.54 5.66 -4.28
C ALA A 53 -4.48 6.74 -4.86
N VAL A 54 -3.94 7.88 -5.31
CA VAL A 54 -4.72 8.95 -5.94
C VAL A 54 -5.40 8.46 -7.22
N ILE A 55 -4.69 7.77 -8.09
CA ILE A 55 -5.25 7.26 -9.35
C ILE A 55 -6.36 6.23 -9.07
N ALA A 56 -6.10 5.27 -8.17
CA ALA A 56 -7.10 4.29 -7.79
C ALA A 56 -8.32 4.94 -7.12
N LEU A 57 -8.11 5.94 -6.23
CA LEU A 57 -9.18 6.72 -5.61
C LEU A 57 -10.07 7.40 -6.66
N ILE A 58 -9.48 8.06 -7.66
CA ILE A 58 -10.23 8.73 -8.74
C ILE A 58 -11.10 7.71 -9.48
N VAL A 59 -10.54 6.55 -9.83
CA VAL A 59 -11.27 5.51 -10.56
C VAL A 59 -12.43 4.96 -9.72
N TYR A 60 -12.20 4.61 -8.44
CA TYR A 60 -13.25 4.08 -7.56
C TYR A 60 -14.32 5.12 -7.22
N SER A 61 -13.94 6.39 -7.06
CA SER A 61 -14.89 7.48 -6.81
C SER A 61 -15.80 7.72 -8.02
N ARG A 62 -15.26 7.68 -9.25
CA ARG A 62 -16.05 7.79 -10.48
C ARG A 62 -17.01 6.63 -10.68
N LYS A 63 -16.71 5.45 -10.14
CA LYS A 63 -17.60 4.28 -10.15
C LYS A 63 -18.66 4.32 -9.04
N GLY A 64 -18.74 5.38 -8.22
CA GLY A 64 -19.77 5.56 -7.19
C GLY A 64 -19.59 4.73 -5.92
N HIS A 65 -18.40 4.14 -5.72
CA HIS A 65 -18.13 3.28 -4.55
C HIS A 65 -17.69 4.05 -3.31
N MET A 66 -17.53 5.39 -3.40
CA MET A 66 -17.00 6.21 -2.30
C MET A 66 -18.09 6.67 -1.34
N LYS A 67 -17.88 6.45 -0.05
CA LYS A 67 -18.62 7.06 1.06
C LYS A 67 -17.74 8.13 1.73
N TRP A 68 -17.82 9.35 1.23
CA TRP A 68 -16.92 10.45 1.61
C TRP A 68 -16.91 10.74 3.11
N LYS A 69 -18.10 10.79 3.74
CA LYS A 69 -18.24 11.15 5.17
C LYS A 69 -17.51 10.15 6.07
N ASP A 70 -17.70 8.86 5.82
CA ASP A 70 -17.05 7.80 6.60
C ASP A 70 -15.56 7.71 6.25
N GLY A 71 -15.22 7.89 4.97
CA GLY A 71 -13.85 7.89 4.47
C GLY A 71 -13.00 8.98 5.10
N LEU A 72 -13.50 10.21 5.21
CA LEU A 72 -12.76 11.34 5.81
C LEU A 72 -12.46 11.10 7.29
N SER A 73 -13.41 10.55 8.07
CA SER A 73 -13.18 10.23 9.47
C SER A 73 -12.07 9.20 9.64
N PHE A 74 -12.06 8.15 8.82
CA PHE A 74 -11.00 7.14 8.81
C PHE A 74 -9.65 7.73 8.39
N CYS A 75 -9.64 8.59 7.37
CA CYS A 75 -8.43 9.28 6.88
C CYS A 75 -7.72 10.09 7.95
N VAL A 76 -8.45 10.94 8.68
CA VAL A 76 -7.86 11.82 9.71
C VAL A 76 -7.11 11.00 10.74
N VAL A 77 -7.71 9.90 11.19
CA VAL A 77 -7.06 9.01 12.18
C VAL A 77 -5.87 8.25 11.57
N CYS A 78 -5.98 7.80 10.31
CA CYS A 78 -4.85 7.22 9.59
C CYS A 78 -3.68 8.21 9.44
N MET A 79 -3.96 9.49 9.15
CA MET A 79 -2.93 10.54 9.06
C MET A 79 -2.16 10.69 10.37
N LEU A 80 -2.87 10.73 11.51
CA LEU A 80 -2.23 10.78 12.84
C LEU A 80 -1.32 9.57 13.08
N GLY A 81 -1.82 8.37 12.79
CA GLY A 81 -1.02 7.15 12.86
C GLY A 81 0.22 7.22 11.96
N SER A 82 0.03 7.64 10.71
CA SER A 82 1.11 7.74 9.71
C SER A 82 2.17 8.77 10.10
N PHE A 83 1.75 9.90 10.64
CA PHE A 83 2.69 10.90 11.16
C PHE A 83 3.56 10.32 12.27
N LEU A 84 2.94 9.65 13.26
CA LEU A 84 3.67 9.00 14.35
C LEU A 84 4.63 7.92 13.82
N GLY A 85 4.16 7.05 12.93
CA GLY A 85 4.98 5.98 12.34
C GLY A 85 6.17 6.52 11.53
N SER A 86 5.94 7.49 10.65
CA SER A 86 7.00 8.07 9.81
C SER A 86 8.01 8.89 10.62
N SER A 87 7.58 9.53 11.70
CA SER A 87 8.47 10.27 12.61
C SER A 87 9.39 9.34 13.40
N LEU A 88 8.95 8.12 13.70
CA LEU A 88 9.76 7.12 14.42
C LEU A 88 10.70 6.33 13.49
N ALA A 89 10.40 6.26 12.20
CA ALA A 89 11.17 5.46 11.25
C ALA A 89 12.68 5.74 11.19
N PRO A 90 13.16 7.00 11.31
CA PRO A 90 14.61 7.30 11.34
C PRO A 90 15.36 6.70 12.52
N TYR A 91 14.67 6.40 13.61
CA TYR A 91 15.27 5.83 14.83
C TYR A 91 15.30 4.30 14.80
N VAL A 92 14.68 3.68 13.80
CA VAL A 92 14.66 2.22 13.65
C VAL A 92 15.91 1.77 12.90
N PRO A 93 16.66 0.76 13.41
CA PRO A 93 17.83 0.23 12.72
C PRO A 93 17.51 -0.26 11.30
N LYS A 94 18.43 -0.05 10.35
CA LYS A 94 18.23 -0.45 8.93
C LYS A 94 18.02 -1.94 8.77
N GLU A 95 18.68 -2.74 9.60
CA GLU A 95 18.55 -4.20 9.63
C GLU A 95 17.12 -4.63 9.98
N PHE A 96 16.44 -3.89 10.87
CA PHE A 96 15.06 -4.15 11.24
C PHE A 96 14.11 -4.03 10.04
N PHE A 97 14.30 -3.03 9.17
CA PHE A 97 13.49 -2.88 7.96
C PHE A 97 13.66 -4.06 7.01
N ARG A 98 14.87 -4.60 6.90
CA ARG A 98 15.13 -5.80 6.09
C ARG A 98 14.41 -7.02 6.66
N TYR A 99 14.55 -7.30 7.96
CA TYR A 99 13.85 -8.39 8.61
C TYR A 99 12.33 -8.22 8.53
N MET A 100 11.85 -7.01 8.72
CA MET A 100 10.43 -6.70 8.61
C MET A 100 9.87 -6.97 7.19
N LEU A 101 10.63 -6.64 6.14
CA LEU A 101 10.27 -7.01 4.77
C LEU A 101 10.20 -8.53 4.59
N LEU A 102 11.21 -9.26 5.06
CA LEU A 102 11.27 -10.72 4.93
C LEU A 102 10.13 -11.43 5.66
N VAL A 103 9.66 -10.87 6.78
CA VAL A 103 8.55 -11.44 7.57
C VAL A 103 7.19 -10.98 7.03
N MET A 104 7.04 -9.69 6.73
CA MET A 104 5.74 -9.13 6.34
C MET A 104 5.33 -9.50 4.92
N CYS A 105 6.27 -9.63 3.98
CA CYS A 105 5.95 -10.02 2.61
C CYS A 105 5.21 -11.38 2.53
N PRO A 106 5.67 -12.48 3.16
CA PRO A 106 4.93 -13.74 3.19
C PRO A 106 3.56 -13.63 3.87
N ILE A 107 3.48 -12.90 4.99
CA ILE A 107 2.23 -12.70 5.72
C ILE A 107 1.19 -11.99 4.85
N ILE A 108 1.59 -10.90 4.19
CA ILE A 108 0.68 -10.14 3.33
C ILE A 108 0.30 -10.96 2.09
N LEU A 109 1.25 -11.71 1.50
CA LEU A 109 0.96 -12.64 0.42
C LEU A 109 -0.09 -13.68 0.85
N TRP A 110 0.09 -14.28 2.02
CA TRP A 110 -0.87 -15.24 2.57
C TRP A 110 -2.26 -14.62 2.74
N ILE A 111 -2.35 -13.40 3.28
CA ILE A 111 -3.61 -12.64 3.41
C ILE A 111 -4.25 -12.42 2.04
N VAL A 112 -3.46 -12.00 1.05
CA VAL A 112 -3.92 -11.76 -0.33
C VAL A 112 -4.47 -13.04 -0.98
N TYR A 113 -3.84 -14.18 -0.72
CA TYR A 113 -4.32 -15.49 -1.21
C TYR A 113 -5.61 -15.95 -0.52
N GLN A 114 -5.75 -15.67 0.78
CA GLN A 114 -6.95 -16.02 1.53
C GLN A 114 -8.15 -15.11 1.24
N LYS A 115 -7.93 -14.04 0.46
CA LYS A 115 -8.94 -13.02 0.19
C LYS A 115 -10.27 -13.61 -0.28
N ASP A 116 -10.30 -14.61 -1.18
CA ASP A 116 -11.56 -15.20 -1.66
C ASP A 116 -12.29 -16.02 -0.59
N ARG A 117 -11.56 -16.55 0.39
CA ARG A 117 -12.14 -17.32 1.49
C ARG A 117 -12.73 -16.41 2.57
N PHE A 118 -12.09 -15.27 2.82
CA PHE A 118 -12.53 -14.29 3.80
C PHE A 118 -13.54 -13.28 3.24
N PHE A 119 -13.55 -13.06 1.91
CA PHE A 119 -14.30 -12.01 1.24
C PHE A 119 -15.53 -12.52 0.47
N LYS A 120 -16.31 -13.43 1.06
CA LYS A 120 -17.69 -13.60 0.62
C LYS A 120 -18.40 -12.25 0.81
N GLU A 121 -19.05 -11.74 -0.25
CA GLU A 121 -19.85 -10.53 -0.15
C GLU A 121 -20.81 -10.65 1.05
N ARG A 122 -20.65 -9.74 1.99
CA ARG A 122 -21.61 -9.61 3.09
C ARG A 122 -22.77 -8.78 2.55
N GLU A 123 -23.93 -9.38 2.46
CA GLU A 123 -25.15 -8.70 2.01
C GLU A 123 -25.63 -7.63 3.02
N ASN A 124 -25.26 -7.77 4.28
CA ASN A 124 -25.69 -6.88 5.35
C ASN A 124 -24.56 -6.00 5.87
N PHE A 125 -24.74 -4.69 5.72
CA PHE A 125 -23.88 -3.69 6.34
C PHE A 125 -24.12 -3.72 7.85
N ILE A 126 -23.11 -4.11 8.61
CA ILE A 126 -23.12 -3.99 10.08
C ILE A 126 -22.50 -2.64 10.41
N LYS A 127 -23.25 -1.78 11.10
CA LYS A 127 -22.74 -0.48 11.54
C LYS A 127 -21.45 -0.69 12.34
N PRO A 128 -20.32 -0.06 11.95
CA PRO A 128 -19.04 -0.31 12.59
C PRO A 128 -19.07 0.02 14.06
N HIS A 129 -18.48 -0.84 14.89
CA HIS A 129 -18.21 -0.46 16.28
C HIS A 129 -17.13 0.64 16.26
N PRO A 130 -17.38 1.84 16.83
CA PRO A 130 -16.49 2.98 16.73
C PRO A 130 -15.04 2.65 17.15
N GLY A 131 -14.87 1.85 18.21
CA GLY A 131 -13.56 1.46 18.70
C GLY A 131 -12.72 0.70 17.68
N PHE A 132 -13.31 -0.29 16.99
CA PHE A 132 -12.59 -1.03 15.93
C PHE A 132 -12.28 -0.18 14.71
N PHE A 133 -13.17 0.76 14.37
CA PHE A 133 -12.96 1.68 13.26
C PHE A 133 -11.74 2.59 13.53
N PHE A 134 -11.69 3.25 14.68
CA PHE A 134 -10.60 4.16 15.03
C PHE A 134 -9.28 3.42 15.33
N LEU A 135 -9.34 2.29 16.03
CA LEU A 135 -8.16 1.47 16.32
C LEU A 135 -7.55 0.92 15.01
N GLY A 136 -8.38 0.42 14.10
CA GLY A 136 -7.93 -0.05 12.79
C GLY A 136 -7.32 1.07 11.95
N ALA A 137 -7.89 2.28 12.01
CA ALA A 137 -7.36 3.44 11.31
C ALA A 137 -5.97 3.85 11.83
N ILE A 138 -5.83 4.01 13.17
CA ILE A 138 -4.55 4.48 13.74
C ILE A 138 -3.43 3.45 13.57
N LEU A 139 -3.72 2.16 13.78
CA LEU A 139 -2.72 1.10 13.64
C LEU A 139 -2.29 0.88 12.20
N SER A 140 -3.24 0.88 11.25
CA SER A 140 -2.90 0.74 9.83
C SER A 140 -2.18 1.97 9.30
N GLY A 141 -2.54 3.17 9.74
CA GLY A 141 -1.82 4.41 9.44
C GLY A 141 -0.40 4.40 10.01
N PHE A 142 -0.23 4.02 11.27
CA PHE A 142 1.09 3.91 11.91
C PHE A 142 2.00 2.92 11.16
N TYR A 143 1.47 1.73 10.86
CA TYR A 143 2.19 0.73 10.07
C TYR A 143 2.58 1.26 8.69
N ASP A 144 1.64 1.91 7.98
CA ASP A 144 1.92 2.53 6.69
C ASP A 144 2.99 3.60 6.80
N GLY A 145 2.93 4.46 7.84
CA GLY A 145 3.90 5.52 8.10
C GLY A 145 5.32 5.00 8.31
N ILE A 146 5.48 4.02 9.19
CA ILE A 146 6.80 3.51 9.58
C ILE A 146 7.41 2.57 8.54
N PHE A 147 6.59 1.78 7.84
CA PHE A 147 7.06 0.70 6.99
C PHE A 147 6.53 0.76 5.54
N GLY A 148 5.23 0.89 5.34
CA GLY A 148 4.59 1.10 4.04
C GLY A 148 4.08 -0.15 3.33
N PRO A 149 4.88 -1.21 3.06
CA PRO A 149 4.42 -2.37 2.33
C PRO A 149 3.16 -2.99 2.92
N GLY A 150 2.07 -3.04 2.12
CA GLY A 150 0.80 -3.59 2.59
C GLY A 150 -0.04 -2.65 3.48
N GLY A 151 0.36 -1.42 3.74
CA GLY A 151 -0.40 -0.44 4.52
C GLY A 151 -1.83 -0.29 4.01
N GLY A 152 -2.00 -0.12 2.70
CA GLY A 152 -3.32 -0.10 2.06
C GLY A 152 -4.13 -1.39 2.23
N THR A 153 -3.46 -2.55 2.31
CA THR A 153 -4.12 -3.84 2.60
C THR A 153 -4.64 -3.86 4.03
N PHE A 154 -3.87 -3.39 5.02
CA PHE A 154 -4.33 -3.32 6.41
C PHE A 154 -5.46 -2.32 6.59
N MET A 155 -5.41 -1.14 5.95
CA MET A 155 -6.53 -0.19 5.92
C MET A 155 -7.80 -0.82 5.35
N PHE A 156 -7.66 -1.53 4.22
CA PHE A 156 -8.76 -2.25 3.61
C PHE A 156 -9.34 -3.34 4.53
N LEU A 157 -8.47 -4.17 5.15
CA LEU A 157 -8.91 -5.22 6.07
C LEU A 157 -9.61 -4.66 7.30
N SER A 158 -9.10 -3.58 7.88
CA SER A 158 -9.73 -2.88 9.01
C SER A 158 -11.15 -2.41 8.67
N LEU A 159 -11.33 -1.88 7.45
CA LEU A 159 -12.64 -1.44 6.96
C LEU A 159 -13.56 -2.62 6.63
N PHE A 160 -13.05 -3.64 5.93
CA PHE A 160 -13.86 -4.74 5.46
C PHE A 160 -14.25 -5.72 6.58
N LEU A 161 -13.26 -6.16 7.38
CA LEU A 161 -13.48 -7.14 8.45
C LEU A 161 -13.95 -6.48 9.74
N GLY A 162 -13.38 -5.34 10.09
CA GLY A 162 -13.66 -4.65 11.34
C GLY A 162 -14.97 -3.86 11.35
N THR A 163 -15.43 -3.43 10.17
CA THR A 163 -16.60 -2.53 10.09
C THR A 163 -17.73 -3.04 9.18
N GLY A 164 -17.49 -4.11 8.42
CA GLY A 164 -18.50 -4.71 7.56
C GLY A 164 -18.88 -3.90 6.31
N TYR A 165 -18.05 -2.95 5.86
CA TYR A 165 -18.30 -2.27 4.59
C TYR A 165 -18.29 -3.25 3.41
N PRO A 166 -19.15 -3.05 2.38
CA PRO A 166 -19.06 -3.78 1.13
C PRO A 166 -17.66 -3.69 0.52
N LEU A 167 -17.21 -4.76 -0.17
CA LEU A 167 -15.86 -4.91 -0.71
C LEU A 167 -15.36 -3.66 -1.45
N LEU A 168 -16.12 -3.18 -2.44
CA LEU A 168 -15.72 -2.03 -3.28
C LEU A 168 -15.72 -0.72 -2.49
N THR A 169 -16.63 -0.55 -1.54
CA THR A 169 -16.66 0.61 -0.64
C THR A 169 -15.46 0.61 0.30
N ALA A 170 -15.12 -0.54 0.90
CA ALA A 170 -13.93 -0.68 1.74
C ALA A 170 -12.64 -0.41 0.93
N MET A 171 -12.57 -0.87 -0.33
CA MET A 171 -11.46 -0.56 -1.23
C MET A 171 -11.37 0.94 -1.53
N ALA A 172 -12.49 1.60 -1.84
CA ALA A 172 -12.51 3.02 -2.13
C ALA A 172 -12.06 3.86 -0.92
N ILE A 173 -12.61 3.58 0.27
CA ILE A 173 -12.23 4.27 1.51
C ILE A 173 -10.77 4.00 1.88
N SER A 174 -10.28 2.77 1.69
CA SER A 174 -8.87 2.46 1.95
C SER A 174 -7.92 3.21 1.03
N LYS A 175 -8.29 3.45 -0.24
CA LYS A 175 -7.47 4.26 -1.17
C LYS A 175 -7.48 5.74 -0.80
N LEU A 176 -8.60 6.26 -0.32
CA LEU A 176 -8.66 7.61 0.25
C LEU A 176 -7.72 7.71 1.47
N ALA A 177 -7.83 6.79 2.42
CA ALA A 177 -7.00 6.76 3.62
C ALA A 177 -5.51 6.61 3.27
N ASN A 178 -5.18 5.73 2.33
CA ASN A 178 -3.80 5.52 1.88
C ASN A 178 -3.22 6.76 1.19
N THR A 179 -4.02 7.50 0.41
CA THR A 179 -3.60 8.77 -0.20
C THR A 179 -3.12 9.76 0.86
N PHE A 180 -3.93 9.97 1.88
CA PHE A 180 -3.61 10.92 2.95
C PHE A 180 -2.52 10.40 3.89
N SER A 181 -2.54 9.12 4.26
CA SER A 181 -1.51 8.48 5.07
C SER A 181 -0.14 8.54 4.39
N ALA A 182 -0.07 8.09 3.13
CA ALA A 182 1.16 8.14 2.35
C ALA A 182 1.63 9.57 2.09
N GLY A 183 0.71 10.53 1.87
CA GLY A 183 1.02 11.95 1.74
C GLY A 183 1.64 12.54 3.01
N THR A 184 1.06 12.22 4.18
CA THR A 184 1.59 12.63 5.48
C THR A 184 2.99 12.04 5.71
N ALA A 185 3.16 10.75 5.48
CA ALA A 185 4.47 10.11 5.59
C ALA A 185 5.47 10.67 4.59
N LEU A 186 5.06 10.91 3.32
CA LEU A 186 5.92 11.54 2.31
C LEU A 186 6.45 12.88 2.79
N THR A 187 5.59 13.72 3.35
CA THR A 187 5.99 15.03 3.90
C THR A 187 7.04 14.85 5.01
N THR A 188 6.80 13.94 5.96
CA THR A 188 7.75 13.67 7.04
C THR A 188 9.10 13.16 6.52
N TYR A 189 9.10 12.19 5.59
CA TYR A 189 10.35 11.67 5.00
C TYR A 189 11.06 12.70 4.13
N ALA A 190 10.33 13.55 3.40
CA ALA A 190 10.91 14.60 2.57
C ALA A 190 11.58 15.69 3.40
N LEU A 191 10.96 16.12 4.50
CA LEU A 191 11.54 17.10 5.42
C LEU A 191 12.81 16.57 6.10
N ASN A 192 12.93 15.26 6.27
CA ASN A 192 14.13 14.62 6.82
C ASN A 192 15.17 14.20 5.76
N GLY A 193 14.96 14.54 4.48
CA GLY A 193 15.92 14.26 3.40
C GLY A 193 15.99 12.78 2.96
N TYR A 194 15.00 11.97 3.31
CA TYR A 194 14.99 10.53 2.97
C TYR A 194 14.36 10.20 1.61
N VAL A 195 13.89 11.20 0.85
CA VAL A 195 13.22 10.96 -0.44
C VAL A 195 14.20 11.16 -1.60
N HIS A 196 14.38 10.11 -2.37
CA HIS A 196 15.08 10.16 -3.65
C HIS A 196 14.07 10.46 -4.76
N TRP A 197 13.88 11.73 -5.04
CA TRP A 197 12.84 12.22 -5.94
C TRP A 197 12.95 11.66 -7.37
N ARG A 198 14.19 11.53 -7.88
CA ARG A 198 14.44 11.02 -9.23
C ARG A 198 13.91 9.60 -9.40
N GLU A 199 14.30 8.70 -8.52
CA GLU A 199 13.88 7.30 -8.54
C GLU A 199 12.38 7.17 -8.26
N GLY A 200 11.86 7.98 -7.34
CA GLY A 200 10.43 8.06 -7.04
C GLY A 200 9.59 8.45 -8.25
N TRP A 201 9.98 9.49 -8.98
CA TRP A 201 9.25 9.93 -10.17
C TRP A 201 9.37 8.96 -11.34
N ILE A 202 10.57 8.40 -11.62
CA ILE A 202 10.75 7.39 -12.68
C ILE A 202 9.85 6.19 -12.43
N MET A 203 9.83 5.68 -11.20
CA MET A 203 8.96 4.56 -10.83
C MET A 203 7.48 4.92 -10.92
N SER A 204 7.12 6.16 -10.54
CA SER A 204 5.74 6.66 -10.58
C SER A 204 5.15 6.78 -11.98
N LEU A 205 5.96 6.96 -13.02
CA LEU A 205 5.48 6.92 -14.41
C LEU A 205 4.86 5.55 -14.74
N GLY A 206 5.53 4.47 -14.37
CA GLY A 206 4.98 3.12 -14.52
C GLY A 206 3.75 2.90 -13.64
N VAL A 207 3.84 3.33 -12.37
CA VAL A 207 2.74 3.21 -11.40
C VAL A 207 1.47 3.88 -11.91
N ALA A 208 1.56 5.04 -12.50
CA ALA A 208 0.39 5.77 -13.00
C ALA A 208 -0.41 4.95 -14.02
N VAL A 209 0.29 4.34 -14.98
CA VAL A 209 -0.33 3.49 -16.00
C VAL A 209 -0.88 2.20 -15.37
N GLY A 210 -0.07 1.53 -14.55
CA GLY A 210 -0.46 0.29 -13.88
C GLY A 210 -1.66 0.46 -12.95
N ALA A 211 -1.67 1.52 -12.14
CA ALA A 211 -2.76 1.81 -11.21
C ALA A 211 -4.07 2.14 -11.93
N PHE A 212 -4.02 2.89 -13.01
CA PHE A 212 -5.18 3.19 -13.83
C PHE A 212 -5.80 1.92 -14.43
N ILE A 213 -4.98 1.07 -15.04
CA ILE A 213 -5.41 -0.21 -15.62
C ILE A 213 -5.95 -1.12 -14.52
N GLY A 214 -5.22 -1.33 -13.44
CA GLY A 214 -5.64 -2.19 -12.34
C GLY A 214 -6.94 -1.76 -11.69
N ALA A 215 -7.11 -0.48 -11.37
CA ALA A 215 -8.35 0.04 -10.78
C ALA A 215 -9.55 -0.02 -11.75
N THR A 216 -9.29 0.20 -13.05
CA THR A 216 -10.34 0.14 -14.08
C THR A 216 -10.87 -1.29 -14.26
N TYR A 217 -9.97 -2.27 -14.29
CA TYR A 217 -10.30 -3.67 -14.50
C TYR A 217 -10.31 -4.50 -13.23
N ALA A 218 -10.43 -3.87 -12.06
CA ALA A 218 -10.50 -4.53 -10.75
C ALA A 218 -11.71 -5.46 -10.65
N SER A 219 -11.63 -6.63 -11.27
CA SER A 219 -12.61 -7.70 -11.25
C SER A 219 -12.05 -8.96 -10.60
N LYS A 220 -12.94 -9.93 -10.25
CA LYS A 220 -12.51 -11.24 -9.72
C LYS A 220 -11.54 -11.97 -10.67
N ALA A 221 -11.70 -11.80 -11.99
CA ALA A 221 -10.82 -12.40 -12.99
C ALA A 221 -9.42 -11.76 -12.98
N ALA A 222 -9.35 -10.43 -12.90
CA ALA A 222 -8.06 -9.72 -12.77
C ALA A 222 -7.32 -10.14 -11.49
N ALA A 223 -8.02 -10.32 -10.38
CA ALA A 223 -7.42 -10.79 -9.13
C ALA A 223 -6.79 -12.19 -9.25
N LYS A 224 -7.37 -13.10 -10.04
CA LYS A 224 -6.82 -14.45 -10.28
C LYS A 224 -5.47 -14.43 -11.03
N ILE A 225 -5.29 -13.48 -11.95
CA ILE A 225 -4.04 -13.34 -12.72
C ILE A 225 -2.99 -12.59 -11.91
N ILE A 226 -3.39 -11.54 -11.22
CA ILE A 226 -2.49 -10.67 -10.47
C ILE A 226 -1.84 -11.38 -9.28
N ARG A 227 -2.56 -12.27 -8.59
CA ARG A 227 -2.05 -12.98 -7.41
C ARG A 227 -0.82 -13.84 -7.67
N PRO A 228 -0.83 -14.80 -8.62
CA PRO A 228 0.35 -15.62 -8.89
C PRO A 228 1.53 -14.76 -9.39
N MET A 229 1.26 -13.73 -10.19
CA MET A 229 2.28 -12.79 -10.64
C MET A 229 2.90 -12.02 -9.47
N LEU A 230 2.10 -11.51 -8.53
CA LEU A 230 2.58 -10.87 -7.30
C LEU A 230 3.48 -11.81 -6.51
N THR A 231 3.03 -13.05 -6.29
CA THR A 231 3.80 -14.05 -5.54
C THR A 231 5.15 -14.31 -6.18
N PHE A 232 5.18 -14.54 -7.48
CA PHE A 232 6.42 -14.80 -8.22
C PHE A 232 7.40 -13.63 -8.09
N ILE A 233 6.94 -12.39 -8.29
CA ILE A 233 7.77 -11.18 -8.22
C ILE A 233 8.29 -10.97 -6.78
N VAL A 234 7.43 -11.10 -5.78
CA VAL A 234 7.83 -10.92 -4.38
C VAL A 234 8.84 -11.97 -3.94
N LEU A 235 8.63 -13.24 -4.30
CA LEU A 235 9.61 -14.31 -4.01
C LEU A 235 10.95 -14.04 -4.68
N LEU A 236 10.96 -13.61 -5.93
CA LEU A 236 12.19 -13.27 -6.65
C LEU A 236 12.93 -12.09 -6.01
N LEU A 237 12.19 -11.06 -5.57
CA LEU A 237 12.77 -9.92 -4.87
C LEU A 237 13.30 -10.31 -3.48
N MET A 238 12.60 -11.18 -2.74
CA MET A 238 13.08 -11.70 -1.46
C MET A 238 14.36 -12.51 -1.61
N VAL A 239 14.43 -13.40 -2.60
CA VAL A 239 15.65 -14.16 -2.91
C VAL A 239 16.80 -13.21 -3.19
N LYS A 240 16.58 -12.19 -4.04
CA LYS A 240 17.60 -11.19 -4.34
C LYS A 240 18.06 -10.43 -3.09
N MET A 241 17.16 -10.09 -2.18
CA MET A 241 17.51 -9.41 -0.92
C MET A 241 18.32 -10.29 0.04
N ILE A 242 18.14 -11.61 -0.01
CA ILE A 242 18.88 -12.55 0.84
C ILE A 242 20.28 -12.82 0.28
N TRP A 243 20.41 -12.99 -1.04
CA TRP A 243 21.65 -13.45 -1.68
C TRP A 243 22.62 -12.34 -2.07
N PHE A 244 22.14 -11.10 -2.27
CA PHE A 244 22.92 -9.98 -2.79
C PHE A 244 23.05 -8.80 -1.81
N SER A 245 22.91 -9.08 -0.52
CA SER A 245 23.09 -8.05 0.52
C SER A 245 24.41 -8.22 1.29
#